data_f73b3f4cfd9624203d3632c95133c4e6
#
_entry.id   f73b3f4cfd9624203d3632c95133c4e6
#
_cell.length_a   1.000
_cell.length_b   1.000
_cell.length_c   1.000
_cell.angle_alpha   90.00
_cell.angle_beta   90.00
_cell.angle_gamma   90.00
#
_symmetry.space_group_name_H-M   'P 1'
#
loop_
_entity.id
_entity.type
_entity.pdbx_description
1 polymer ?
#
loop_
_entity_poly.entity_id
_entity_poly.type
_entity_poly.pdbx_seq_one_letter_code
_entity_poly.pdbx_strand_id
1 'polypeptide(L)'
;MGVVPTEGVTGCVSAEQFTAFYGVAFHDVHRYLLRAVLGDHALAEDLTQDTFAVVVAASRAGRPEALSLAWVMGVARHKMIDHYRKAARDERRLSLFGAGGDDVDDPHALVGQEPARIVQALAGLRSEHRLVLVLKYLDDLTVDQVAAALGKSPQAIESLLARARRALAREVQEVAS
;
A
#
# COMPACT_ATOMS: atom_id res chain seq x y z
N MET A 1 0.84 -33.31 -48.60
CA MET A 1 1.72 -32.25 -48.06
C MET A 1 0.81 -31.09 -47.67
N GLY A 2 0.31 -31.13 -46.43
CA GLY A 2 -0.61 -30.13 -45.91
C GLY A 2 0.20 -29.19 -45.03
N VAL A 3 0.26 -27.94 -45.44
CA VAL A 3 0.84 -26.84 -44.64
C VAL A 3 -0.17 -26.50 -43.57
N VAL A 4 0.18 -26.74 -42.30
CA VAL A 4 -0.56 -26.28 -41.15
C VAL A 4 -0.26 -24.78 -41.00
N PRO A 5 -1.23 -23.87 -41.05
CA PRO A 5 -0.97 -22.46 -40.76
C PRO A 5 -0.67 -22.35 -39.26
N THR A 6 0.52 -21.89 -38.92
CA THR A 6 0.90 -21.46 -37.60
C THR A 6 0.15 -20.15 -37.34
N GLU A 7 -1.07 -20.23 -36.81
CA GLU A 7 -1.76 -19.07 -36.27
C GLU A 7 -0.95 -18.55 -35.07
N GLY A 8 -0.32 -17.41 -35.28
CA GLY A 8 0.31 -16.64 -34.24
C GLY A 8 -0.74 -16.25 -33.21
N VAL A 9 -0.67 -16.89 -32.05
CA VAL A 9 -1.43 -16.47 -30.85
C VAL A 9 -0.90 -15.12 -30.44
N THR A 10 -1.43 -14.07 -31.04
CA THR A 10 -1.33 -12.73 -30.53
C THR A 10 -2.22 -12.74 -29.26
N GLY A 11 -1.58 -12.80 -28.09
CA GLY A 11 -2.25 -12.99 -26.79
C GLY A 11 -3.12 -11.80 -26.39
N CYS A 12 -4.24 -11.64 -27.07
CA CYS A 12 -5.28 -10.73 -26.63
C CYS A 12 -6.07 -11.44 -25.52
N VAL A 13 -6.03 -10.89 -24.31
CA VAL A 13 -6.83 -11.36 -23.17
C VAL A 13 -8.31 -11.29 -23.58
N SER A 14 -9.03 -12.42 -23.54
CA SER A 14 -10.45 -12.41 -23.87
C SER A 14 -11.27 -11.67 -22.80
N ALA A 15 -12.39 -11.08 -23.20
CA ALA A 15 -13.30 -10.40 -22.27
C ALA A 15 -13.81 -11.35 -21.17
N GLU A 16 -14.03 -12.63 -21.50
CA GLU A 16 -14.46 -13.66 -20.55
C GLU A 16 -13.36 -13.97 -19.51
N GLN A 17 -12.11 -14.14 -19.96
CA GLN A 17 -10.96 -14.37 -19.10
C GLN A 17 -10.75 -13.17 -18.15
N PHE A 18 -10.87 -11.96 -18.67
CA PHE A 18 -10.78 -10.75 -17.87
C PHE A 18 -11.90 -10.69 -16.82
N THR A 19 -13.15 -10.93 -17.20
CA THR A 19 -14.31 -10.87 -16.30
C THR A 19 -14.18 -11.90 -15.17
N ALA A 20 -13.80 -13.13 -15.50
CA ALA A 20 -13.58 -14.20 -14.51
C ALA A 20 -12.46 -13.82 -13.51
N PHE A 21 -11.33 -13.33 -14.02
CA PHE A 21 -10.22 -12.87 -13.19
C PHE A 21 -10.62 -11.68 -12.31
N TYR A 22 -11.30 -10.68 -12.88
CA TYR A 22 -11.76 -9.49 -12.17
C TYR A 22 -12.62 -9.85 -10.97
N GLY A 23 -13.59 -10.76 -11.13
CA GLY A 23 -14.49 -11.17 -10.04
C GLY A 23 -13.76 -11.74 -8.82
N VAL A 24 -12.63 -12.44 -9.04
CA VAL A 24 -11.82 -13.00 -7.96
C VAL A 24 -10.86 -11.94 -7.40
N ALA A 25 -10.12 -11.27 -8.27
CA ALA A 25 -9.06 -10.34 -7.87
C ALA A 25 -9.59 -9.08 -7.19
N PHE A 26 -10.79 -8.61 -7.55
CA PHE A 26 -11.37 -7.38 -7.00
C PHE A 26 -11.48 -7.41 -5.48
N HIS A 27 -12.02 -8.49 -4.92
CA HIS A 27 -12.22 -8.61 -3.48
C HIS A 27 -10.89 -8.65 -2.71
N ASP A 28 -9.88 -9.33 -3.26
CA ASP A 28 -8.57 -9.43 -2.62
C ASP A 28 -7.84 -8.09 -2.64
N VAL A 29 -7.87 -7.37 -3.77
CA VAL A 29 -7.29 -6.03 -3.92
C VAL A 29 -8.00 -5.03 -3.00
N HIS A 30 -9.33 -5.00 -3.02
CA HIS A 30 -10.09 -4.08 -2.18
C HIS A 30 -9.86 -4.33 -0.69
N ARG A 31 -9.89 -5.60 -0.26
CA ARG A 31 -9.60 -5.99 1.14
C ARG A 31 -8.19 -5.62 1.57
N TYR A 32 -7.21 -5.78 0.70
CA TYR A 32 -5.83 -5.35 0.93
C TYR A 32 -5.77 -3.84 1.12
N LEU A 33 -6.30 -3.07 0.16
CA LEU A 33 -6.30 -1.61 0.21
C LEU A 33 -7.05 -1.08 1.43
N LEU A 34 -8.22 -1.64 1.75
CA LEU A 34 -9.00 -1.25 2.93
C LEU A 34 -8.19 -1.39 4.23
N ARG A 35 -7.41 -2.46 4.37
CA ARG A 35 -6.50 -2.62 5.52
C ARG A 35 -5.34 -1.64 5.47
N ALA A 36 -4.76 -1.42 4.30
CA ALA A 36 -3.62 -0.53 4.10
C ALA A 36 -3.97 0.96 4.37
N VAL A 37 -5.23 1.35 4.15
CA VAL A 37 -5.75 2.70 4.45
C VAL A 37 -6.54 2.76 5.75
N LEU A 38 -6.40 1.75 6.63
CA LEU A 38 -6.97 1.71 7.99
C LEU A 38 -8.50 1.81 8.04
N GLY A 39 -9.19 1.22 7.09
CA GLY A 39 -10.64 1.17 7.06
C GLY A 39 -11.31 2.38 6.39
N ASP A 40 -10.57 3.28 5.77
CA ASP A 40 -11.14 4.33 4.92
C ASP A 40 -11.73 3.71 3.65
N HIS A 41 -13.04 3.45 3.68
CA HIS A 41 -13.76 2.80 2.60
C HIS A 41 -13.73 3.60 1.29
N ALA A 42 -13.90 4.94 1.37
CA ALA A 42 -13.91 5.79 0.20
C ALA A 42 -12.54 5.77 -0.50
N LEU A 43 -11.46 5.93 0.26
CA LEU A 43 -10.11 5.88 -0.27
C LEU A 43 -9.75 4.48 -0.79
N ALA A 44 -10.15 3.41 -0.09
CA ALA A 44 -9.92 2.03 -0.55
C ALA A 44 -10.61 1.77 -1.89
N GLU A 45 -11.84 2.27 -2.07
CA GLU A 45 -12.60 2.16 -3.31
C GLU A 45 -11.92 2.91 -4.45
N ASP A 46 -11.52 4.17 -4.22
CA ASP A 46 -10.79 4.99 -5.21
C ASP A 46 -9.50 4.32 -5.66
N LEU A 47 -8.67 3.85 -4.71
CA LEU A 47 -7.43 3.16 -5.03
C LEU A 47 -7.66 1.82 -5.74
N THR A 48 -8.76 1.12 -5.44
CA THR A 48 -9.16 -0.10 -6.13
C THR A 48 -9.53 0.21 -7.58
N GLN A 49 -10.36 1.23 -7.81
CA GLN A 49 -10.74 1.67 -9.16
C GLN A 49 -9.50 2.08 -9.97
N ASP A 50 -8.62 2.87 -9.39
CA ASP A 50 -7.36 3.28 -9.99
C ASP A 50 -6.46 2.09 -10.37
N THR A 51 -6.41 1.07 -9.49
CA THR A 51 -5.67 -0.17 -9.75
C THR A 51 -6.23 -0.89 -10.97
N PHE A 52 -7.54 -1.11 -11.01
CA PHE A 52 -8.17 -1.83 -12.11
C PHE A 52 -8.20 -1.04 -13.41
N ALA A 53 -8.18 0.29 -13.37
CA ALA A 53 -7.97 1.10 -14.58
C ALA A 53 -6.62 0.78 -15.25
N VAL A 54 -5.55 0.60 -14.46
CA VAL A 54 -4.23 0.16 -14.98
C VAL A 54 -4.30 -1.27 -15.51
N VAL A 55 -4.99 -2.17 -14.80
CA VAL A 55 -5.16 -3.59 -15.22
C VAL A 55 -5.90 -3.67 -16.57
N VAL A 56 -6.98 -2.92 -16.74
CA VAL A 56 -7.73 -2.84 -18.01
C VAL A 56 -6.84 -2.32 -19.13
N ALA A 57 -6.08 -1.26 -18.90
CA ALA A 57 -5.18 -0.70 -19.91
C ALA A 57 -4.10 -1.70 -20.32
N ALA A 58 -3.49 -2.39 -19.36
CA ALA A 58 -2.48 -3.41 -19.60
C ALA A 58 -3.06 -4.62 -20.37
N SER A 59 -4.27 -5.05 -19.99
CA SER A 59 -5.00 -6.16 -20.65
C SER A 59 -5.30 -5.81 -22.12
N ARG A 60 -5.77 -4.59 -22.39
CA ARG A 60 -6.00 -4.10 -23.76
C ARG A 60 -4.71 -4.01 -24.58
N ALA A 61 -3.58 -3.75 -23.93
CA ALA A 61 -2.26 -3.74 -24.55
C ALA A 61 -1.68 -5.14 -24.77
N GLY A 62 -2.46 -6.21 -24.49
CA GLY A 62 -2.06 -7.59 -24.68
C GLY A 62 -1.02 -8.09 -23.68
N ARG A 63 -0.95 -7.52 -22.49
CA ARG A 63 -0.03 -7.96 -21.43
C ARG A 63 -0.65 -9.10 -20.62
N PRO A 64 -0.17 -10.35 -20.76
CA PRO A 64 -0.74 -11.51 -20.06
C PRO A 64 -0.56 -11.42 -18.54
N GLU A 65 0.47 -10.74 -18.04
CA GLU A 65 0.70 -10.50 -16.62
C GLU A 65 -0.43 -9.71 -15.95
N ALA A 66 -1.23 -8.94 -16.72
CA ALA A 66 -2.39 -8.21 -16.22
C ALA A 66 -3.47 -9.11 -15.59
N LEU A 67 -3.46 -10.40 -15.88
CA LEU A 67 -4.31 -11.43 -15.26
C LEU A 67 -3.60 -12.17 -14.10
N SER A 68 -2.49 -11.67 -13.60
CA SER A 68 -1.81 -12.23 -12.43
C SER A 68 -2.18 -11.43 -11.19
N LEU A 69 -2.72 -12.11 -10.16
CA LEU A 69 -3.03 -11.49 -8.87
C LEU A 69 -1.79 -10.83 -8.25
N ALA A 70 -0.62 -11.49 -8.35
CA ALA A 70 0.63 -10.94 -7.84
C ALA A 70 1.01 -9.61 -8.52
N TRP A 71 0.81 -9.51 -9.83
CA TRP A 71 1.07 -8.27 -10.57
C TRP A 71 0.06 -7.19 -10.19
N VAL A 72 -1.24 -7.52 -10.12
CA VAL A 72 -2.30 -6.57 -9.72
C VAL A 72 -2.09 -6.07 -8.30
N MET A 73 -1.69 -6.93 -7.36
CA MET A 73 -1.31 -6.54 -5.99
C MET A 73 -0.10 -5.61 -5.98
N GLY A 74 0.86 -5.81 -6.88
CA GLY A 74 1.97 -4.88 -7.09
C GLY A 74 1.49 -3.50 -7.56
N VAL A 75 0.56 -3.43 -8.49
CA VAL A 75 -0.08 -2.17 -8.94
C VAL A 75 -0.82 -1.50 -7.79
N ALA A 76 -1.62 -2.23 -7.02
CA ALA A 76 -2.34 -1.71 -5.86
C ALA A 76 -1.39 -1.11 -4.81
N ARG A 77 -0.28 -1.81 -4.51
CA ARG A 77 0.76 -1.32 -3.61
C ARG A 77 1.38 -0.01 -4.12
N HIS A 78 1.67 0.10 -5.41
CA HIS A 78 2.20 1.34 -5.99
C HIS A 78 1.20 2.49 -5.85
N LYS A 79 -0.07 2.27 -6.13
CA LYS A 79 -1.12 3.29 -5.94
C LYS A 79 -1.22 3.76 -4.49
N MET A 80 -1.17 2.85 -3.54
CA MET A 80 -1.14 3.16 -2.10
C MET A 80 0.11 3.98 -1.73
N ILE A 81 1.30 3.57 -2.19
CA ILE A 81 2.55 4.32 -1.94
C ILE A 81 2.46 5.74 -2.50
N ASP A 82 1.95 5.91 -3.71
CA ASP A 82 1.82 7.23 -4.35
C ASP A 82 0.84 8.11 -3.59
N HIS A 83 -0.28 7.55 -3.10
CA HIS A 83 -1.23 8.27 -2.24
C HIS A 83 -0.53 8.79 -0.98
N TYR A 84 0.13 7.93 -0.21
CA TYR A 84 0.82 8.34 1.02
C TYR A 84 1.98 9.31 0.78
N ARG A 85 2.69 9.18 -0.34
CA ARG A 85 3.73 10.14 -0.72
C ARG A 85 3.16 11.53 -1.02
N LYS A 86 1.99 11.57 -1.68
CA LYS A 86 1.29 12.83 -1.94
C LYS A 86 0.85 13.45 -0.61
N ALA A 87 0.16 12.71 0.24
CA ALA A 87 -0.26 13.17 1.56
C ALA A 87 0.92 13.66 2.41
N ALA A 88 2.04 12.94 2.44
CA ALA A 88 3.24 13.37 3.17
C ALA A 88 3.86 14.67 2.61
N ARG A 89 3.76 14.93 1.31
CA ARG A 89 4.19 16.21 0.72
C ARG A 89 3.28 17.35 1.15
N ASP A 90 1.98 17.11 1.16
CA ASP A 90 0.98 18.11 1.53
C ASP A 90 1.09 18.43 3.04
N GLU A 91 1.27 17.43 3.91
CA GLU A 91 1.55 17.60 5.33
C GLU A 91 2.81 18.44 5.59
N ARG A 92 3.90 18.20 4.84
CA ARG A 92 5.13 19.00 4.99
C ARG A 92 4.94 20.45 4.57
N ARG A 93 4.13 20.73 3.57
CA ARG A 93 3.80 22.11 3.17
C ARG A 93 3.03 22.82 4.26
N LEU A 94 2.11 22.14 4.91
CA LEU A 94 1.34 22.69 6.04
C LEU A 94 2.20 22.85 7.30
N SER A 95 3.13 21.92 7.57
CA SER A 95 4.00 21.91 8.76
C SER A 95 5.14 22.94 8.72
N LEU A 96 5.36 23.63 7.62
CA LEU A 96 6.26 24.81 7.59
C LEU A 96 5.77 25.94 8.54
N PHE A 97 4.59 25.77 9.12
CA PHE A 97 3.97 26.70 10.08
C PHE A 97 3.78 26.13 11.50
N GLY A 98 4.34 24.94 11.83
CA GLY A 98 4.18 24.35 13.16
C GLY A 98 5.20 23.24 13.46
N ALA A 99 5.92 23.38 14.56
CA ALA A 99 6.98 22.47 15.01
C ALA A 99 6.43 21.17 15.60
N GLY A 100 7.01 20.02 15.21
CA GLY A 100 6.78 18.73 15.84
C GLY A 100 7.88 18.37 16.82
N GLY A 101 7.53 17.91 18.02
CA GLY A 101 8.46 17.48 19.05
C GLY A 101 8.90 16.02 18.91
N ASP A 102 10.16 15.77 19.18
CA ASP A 102 10.79 14.46 19.33
C ASP A 102 10.91 14.09 20.81
N ASP A 103 10.99 12.77 21.02
CA ASP A 103 11.41 12.00 22.20
C ASP A 103 10.32 11.39 23.10
N VAL A 104 10.16 10.07 22.93
CA VAL A 104 10.06 9.06 24.01
C VAL A 104 10.31 7.66 23.41
N ASP A 105 11.10 6.81 24.07
CA ASP A 105 11.57 5.52 23.61
C ASP A 105 10.90 4.40 24.43
N ASP A 106 9.88 3.73 23.89
CA ASP A 106 9.42 2.42 24.41
C ASP A 106 8.80 1.54 23.30
N PRO A 107 9.56 0.54 22.80
CA PRO A 107 9.07 -0.38 21.78
C PRO A 107 8.01 -1.39 22.27
N HIS A 108 7.80 -1.53 23.59
CA HIS A 108 6.90 -2.54 24.16
C HIS A 108 5.46 -2.06 24.39
N ALA A 109 5.17 -0.78 24.20
CA ALA A 109 3.85 -0.19 24.46
C ALA A 109 2.69 -0.74 23.60
N LEU A 110 3.01 -1.52 22.57
CA LEU A 110 2.01 -2.07 21.63
C LEU A 110 1.51 -3.48 21.98
N VAL A 111 2.13 -4.15 22.93
CA VAL A 111 1.77 -5.53 23.28
C VAL A 111 0.52 -5.52 24.16
N GLY A 112 -0.54 -6.22 23.72
CA GLY A 112 -1.79 -6.37 24.47
C GLY A 112 -2.85 -5.29 24.23
N GLN A 113 -2.63 -4.37 23.28
CA GLN A 113 -3.62 -3.34 22.93
C GLN A 113 -4.74 -3.91 22.02
N GLU A 114 -5.96 -3.40 22.20
CA GLU A 114 -7.08 -3.77 21.34
C GLU A 114 -6.83 -3.33 19.88
N PRO A 115 -7.17 -4.16 18.87
CA PRO A 115 -6.96 -3.84 17.46
C PRO A 115 -7.55 -2.49 17.03
N ALA A 116 -8.70 -2.11 17.56
CA ALA A 116 -9.35 -0.83 17.26
C ALA A 116 -8.49 0.38 17.71
N ARG A 117 -7.83 0.29 18.86
CA ARG A 117 -6.93 1.35 19.36
C ARG A 117 -5.70 1.51 18.48
N ILE A 118 -5.14 0.39 18.02
CA ILE A 118 -3.99 0.42 17.10
C ILE A 118 -4.36 1.10 15.78
N VAL A 119 -5.54 0.78 15.23
CA VAL A 119 -6.04 1.41 14.00
C VAL A 119 -6.23 2.92 14.20
N GLN A 120 -6.82 3.34 15.33
CA GLN A 120 -7.01 4.75 15.66
C GLN A 120 -5.67 5.47 15.83
N ALA A 121 -4.73 4.90 16.56
CA ALA A 121 -3.39 5.44 16.74
C ALA A 121 -2.62 5.54 15.42
N LEU A 122 -2.73 4.53 14.54
CA LEU A 122 -2.17 4.58 13.20
C LEU A 122 -2.78 5.72 12.37
N ALA A 123 -4.08 6.01 12.53
CA ALA A 123 -4.75 7.10 11.84
C ALA A 123 -4.24 8.49 12.28
N GLY A 124 -3.78 8.64 13.52
CA GLY A 124 -3.15 9.87 14.04
C GLY A 124 -1.73 10.12 13.51
N LEU A 125 -1.06 9.08 12.99
CA LEU A 125 0.31 9.22 12.51
C LEU A 125 0.42 10.07 11.24
N ARG A 126 1.57 10.73 11.10
CA ARG A 126 1.99 11.34 9.82
C ARG A 126 2.02 10.28 8.71
N SER A 127 1.63 10.68 7.50
CA SER A 127 1.52 9.78 6.34
C SER A 127 2.80 9.00 6.04
N GLU A 128 3.99 9.60 6.22
CA GLU A 128 5.27 8.91 6.01
C GLU A 128 5.52 7.82 7.05
N HIS A 129 5.16 8.04 8.32
CA HIS A 129 5.26 7.05 9.39
C HIS A 129 4.29 5.89 9.16
N ARG A 130 3.05 6.20 8.82
CA ARG A 130 2.02 5.21 8.51
C ARG A 130 2.44 4.32 7.34
N LEU A 131 2.90 4.93 6.24
CA LEU A 131 3.35 4.21 5.06
C LEU A 131 4.45 3.18 5.38
N VAL A 132 5.50 3.60 6.11
CA VAL A 132 6.62 2.68 6.40
C VAL A 132 6.19 1.53 7.31
N LEU A 133 5.24 1.75 8.23
CA LEU A 133 4.69 0.69 9.08
C LEU A 133 3.79 -0.27 8.28
N VAL A 134 2.95 0.24 7.38
CA VAL A 134 2.14 -0.60 6.48
C VAL A 134 3.03 -1.48 5.62
N LEU A 135 4.03 -0.93 4.94
CA LEU A 135 4.95 -1.71 4.11
C LEU A 135 5.72 -2.75 4.91
N LYS A 136 6.14 -2.41 6.14
CA LYS A 136 6.92 -3.33 6.98
C LYS A 136 6.08 -4.44 7.60
N TYR A 137 4.87 -4.15 8.11
CA TYR A 137 4.10 -5.07 8.95
C TYR A 137 2.84 -5.64 8.28
N LEU A 138 2.22 -4.93 7.34
CA LEU A 138 1.10 -5.46 6.56
C LEU A 138 1.58 -6.22 5.33
N ASP A 139 2.60 -5.68 4.64
CA ASP A 139 3.17 -6.27 3.42
C ASP A 139 4.36 -7.20 3.72
N ASP A 140 4.80 -7.26 4.97
CA ASP A 140 5.95 -8.06 5.46
C ASP A 140 7.25 -7.85 4.63
N LEU A 141 7.46 -6.62 4.14
CA LEU A 141 8.64 -6.31 3.36
C LEU A 141 9.90 -6.21 4.25
N THR A 142 11.03 -6.66 3.71
CA THR A 142 12.33 -6.39 4.33
C THR A 142 12.67 -4.90 4.26
N VAL A 143 13.62 -4.45 5.10
CA VAL A 143 14.09 -3.05 5.06
C VAL A 143 14.59 -2.67 3.67
N ASP A 144 15.33 -3.56 3.01
CA ASP A 144 15.85 -3.32 1.66
C ASP A 144 14.72 -3.19 0.62
N GLN A 145 13.67 -4.02 0.74
CA GLN A 145 12.50 -3.93 -0.13
C GLN A 145 11.73 -2.63 0.09
N VAL A 146 11.55 -2.21 1.34
CA VAL A 146 10.94 -0.90 1.66
C VAL A 146 11.80 0.24 1.13
N ALA A 147 13.13 0.15 1.29
CA ALA A 147 14.08 1.13 0.78
C ALA A 147 13.97 1.27 -0.75
N ALA A 148 13.97 0.15 -1.47
CA ALA A 148 13.77 0.12 -2.91
C ALA A 148 12.41 0.71 -3.33
N ALA A 149 11.31 0.31 -2.65
CA ALA A 149 9.96 0.80 -2.93
C ALA A 149 9.82 2.31 -2.69
N LEU A 150 10.52 2.85 -1.68
CA LEU A 150 10.45 4.27 -1.32
C LEU A 150 11.56 5.13 -1.94
N GLY A 151 12.53 4.53 -2.65
CA GLY A 151 13.69 5.24 -3.23
C GLY A 151 14.56 5.90 -2.16
N LYS A 152 14.75 5.23 -1.02
CA LYS A 152 15.55 5.67 0.13
C LYS A 152 16.68 4.68 0.42
N SER A 153 17.67 5.08 1.23
CA SER A 153 18.67 4.12 1.72
C SER A 153 18.11 3.25 2.83
N PRO A 154 18.62 2.01 3.03
CA PRO A 154 18.22 1.14 4.13
C PRO A 154 18.34 1.83 5.50
N GLN A 155 19.44 2.55 5.76
CA GLN A 155 19.63 3.30 7.00
C GLN A 155 18.57 4.39 7.23
N ALA A 156 18.13 5.07 6.14
CA ALA A 156 17.06 6.05 6.22
C ALA A 156 15.72 5.39 6.57
N ILE A 157 15.48 4.18 6.07
CA ILE A 157 14.27 3.39 6.42
C ILE A 157 14.32 2.91 7.85
N GLU A 158 15.45 2.41 8.34
CA GLU A 158 15.60 2.01 9.75
C GLU A 158 15.32 3.18 10.71
N SER A 159 15.92 4.34 10.43
CA SER A 159 15.68 5.56 11.18
C SER A 159 14.22 6.01 11.12
N LEU A 160 13.57 5.88 9.95
CA LEU A 160 12.16 6.21 9.77
C LEU A 160 11.26 5.23 10.53
N LEU A 161 11.55 3.93 10.47
CA LEU A 161 10.84 2.91 11.24
C LEU A 161 10.95 3.13 12.75
N ALA A 162 12.15 3.48 13.25
CA ALA A 162 12.34 3.78 14.66
C ALA A 162 11.48 4.98 15.10
N ARG A 163 11.46 6.06 14.32
CA ARG A 163 10.60 7.24 14.58
C ARG A 163 9.11 6.91 14.48
N ALA A 164 8.72 6.12 13.47
CA ALA A 164 7.33 5.73 13.28
C ALA A 164 6.80 4.86 14.44
N ARG A 165 7.62 3.92 14.96
CA ARG A 165 7.26 3.10 16.13
C ARG A 165 7.08 3.96 17.39
N ARG A 166 7.99 4.91 17.64
CA ARG A 166 7.89 5.83 18.77
C ARG A 166 6.65 6.71 18.67
N ALA A 167 6.36 7.23 17.48
CA ALA A 167 5.15 8.00 17.25
C ALA A 167 3.89 7.16 17.50
N LEU A 168 3.85 5.90 17.01
CA LEU A 168 2.73 4.99 17.24
C LEU A 168 2.54 4.69 18.73
N ALA A 169 3.61 4.47 19.49
CA ALA A 169 3.53 4.22 20.93
C ALA A 169 2.91 5.41 21.67
N ARG A 170 3.25 6.65 21.30
CA ARG A 170 2.64 7.87 21.87
C ARG A 170 1.15 7.96 21.56
N GLU A 171 0.77 7.80 20.30
CA GLU A 171 -0.64 7.84 19.87
C GLU A 171 -1.49 6.77 20.59
N VAL A 172 -0.95 5.58 20.80
CA VAL A 172 -1.64 4.50 21.53
C VAL A 172 -1.89 4.91 22.99
N GLN A 173 -0.92 5.59 23.64
CA GLN A 173 -1.08 6.08 25.01
C GLN A 173 -2.10 7.22 25.10
N GLU A 174 -2.13 8.13 24.13
CA GLU A 174 -3.09 9.22 24.06
C GLU A 174 -4.53 8.72 23.86
N VAL A 175 -4.72 7.71 22.98
CA VAL A 175 -6.04 7.07 22.76
C VAL A 175 -6.51 6.29 24.02
N ALA A 176 -5.60 5.90 24.91
CA ALA A 176 -5.91 5.16 26.14
C ALA A 176 -6.26 6.06 27.32
N SER A 177 -6.05 7.36 27.21
CA SER A 177 -6.28 8.37 28.27
C SER A 177 -7.60 9.07 28.14
#